data_d7b503593522cd1f16ade885ec93e5d6
#
_entry.id   d7b503593522cd1f16ade885ec93e5d6
#
_cell.length_a   1.000
_cell.length_b   1.000
_cell.length_c   1.000
_cell.angle_alpha   90.00
_cell.angle_beta   90.00
_cell.angle_gamma   90.00
#
_symmetry.space_group_name_H-M   'P 1'
#
loop_
_entity.id
_entity.type
_entity.pdbx_description
1 polymer ?
#
loop_
_entity_poly.entity_id
_entity_poly.type
_entity_poly.pdbx_seq_one_letter_code
_entity_poly.pdbx_strand_id
1 'polypeptide(L)'
;MAHTSDHAWHSIARSVTIVREYKERQKPAGVFRVKNTANGMVLLGSSLNLEGPLNLHKFMLSTGHHDNKTLQQEWNEYGADKFVFEILEVVKVTTNPNFNLNDELTLLEQIWLEKLQPFGQRGYNADARIRQA
;
A
#
# COMPACT_ATOMS: atom_id res chain seq x y z
N MET A 1 21.50 -11.51 -19.65
CA MET A 1 21.04 -11.00 -19.93
C MET A 1 20.83 -11.14 -20.12
N ALA A 2 21.10 -11.01 -19.81
CA ALA A 2 20.67 -10.53 -19.99
C ALA A 2 20.58 -10.64 -19.92
N HIS A 3 20.22 -10.41 -19.82
CA HIS A 3 20.02 -9.90 -19.83
C HIS A 3 19.89 -9.86 -19.77
N THR A 4 20.23 -9.90 -18.79
CA THR A 4 19.88 -9.54 -19.09
C THR A 4 19.71 -9.37 -19.20
N SER A 5 19.98 -9.37 -18.95
CA SER A 5 19.48 -8.96 -19.31
C SER A 5 19.20 -8.94 -19.49
N ASP A 6 19.34 -8.78 -19.17
CA ASP A 6 18.76 -8.46 -19.59
C ASP A 6 18.60 -8.69 -19.99
N HIS A 7 18.68 -8.63 -19.85
CA HIS A 7 18.20 -8.57 -20.43
C HIS A 7 17.99 -8.46 -20.80
N ALA A 8 18.48 -8.38 -21.00
CA ALA A 8 17.99 -8.09 -21.58
C ALA A 8 17.93 -7.88 -21.93
N TRP A 9 18.20 -7.59 -21.66
CA TRP A 9 17.68 -7.02 -21.91
C TRP A 9 17.32 -7.31 -22.63
N HIS A 10 17.26 -7.18 -22.81
CA HIS A 10 16.61 -7.14 -23.41
C HIS A 10 16.44 -7.35 -24.14
N SER A 11 16.41 -7.25 -24.28
CA SER A 11 16.15 -7.11 -24.86
C SER A 11 16.28 -6.93 -25.10
N ILE A 12 16.57 -6.40 -25.03
CA ILE A 12 16.43 -5.81 -25.29
C ILE A 12 16.18 -5.39 -25.86
N ALA A 13 16.23 -4.94 -26.23
CA ALA A 13 15.56 -4.07 -26.59
C ALA A 13 14.50 -4.33 -27.37
N ARG A 14 14.12 -4.70 -27.94
CA ARG A 14 13.04 -4.71 -28.18
C ARG A 14 12.37 -4.53 -27.77
N SER A 15 12.92 -4.14 -27.81
CA SER A 15 12.58 -4.34 -26.90
C SER A 15 12.74 -3.48 -25.81
N VAL A 16 13.45 -2.25 -25.85
CA VAL A 16 13.46 -1.30 -24.77
C VAL A 16 12.06 -0.82 -24.44
N THR A 17 11.30 -0.50 -25.45
CA THR A 17 9.90 -0.09 -25.23
C THR A 17 9.10 -1.17 -24.53
N ILE A 18 9.29 -2.41 -24.95
CA ILE A 18 8.59 -3.52 -24.32
C ILE A 18 8.97 -3.65 -22.85
N VAL A 19 10.26 -3.48 -22.56
CA VAL A 19 10.74 -3.57 -21.19
C VAL A 19 10.13 -2.47 -20.34
N ARG A 20 10.03 -1.27 -20.88
CA ARG A 20 9.45 -0.16 -20.14
C ARG A 20 7.98 -0.40 -19.83
N GLU A 21 7.22 -0.85 -20.79
CA GLU A 21 5.81 -1.15 -20.59
C GLU A 21 5.64 -2.24 -19.56
N TYR A 22 6.49 -3.22 -19.61
CA TYR A 22 6.45 -4.34 -18.68
C TYR A 22 6.71 -3.86 -17.26
N LYS A 23 7.69 -3.00 -17.07
CA LYS A 23 7.99 -2.47 -15.74
C LYS A 23 6.83 -1.67 -15.18
N GLU A 24 6.19 -0.88 -16.02
CA GLU A 24 5.05 -0.10 -15.56
C GLU A 24 3.90 -0.98 -15.11
N ARG A 25 3.67 -2.08 -15.85
CA ARG A 25 2.62 -3.01 -15.47
C ARG A 25 2.95 -3.81 -14.22
N GLN A 26 4.23 -3.82 -13.84
CA GLN A 26 4.66 -4.56 -12.66
C GLN A 26 4.54 -3.78 -11.37
N LYS A 27 4.23 -2.49 -11.45
CA LYS A 27 4.02 -1.72 -10.22
C LYS A 27 2.77 -2.26 -9.53
N PRO A 28 2.92 -2.78 -8.31
CA PRO A 28 1.80 -3.42 -7.66
C PRO A 28 0.80 -2.40 -7.13
N ALA A 29 -0.46 -2.64 -7.46
CA ALA A 29 -1.59 -1.92 -6.86
C ALA A 29 -2.23 -2.86 -5.84
N GLY A 30 -2.66 -2.32 -4.72
CA GLY A 30 -3.25 -3.18 -3.72
C GLY A 30 -3.51 -2.48 -2.41
N VAL A 31 -3.66 -3.30 -1.37
CA VAL A 31 -3.98 -2.87 -0.03
C VAL A 31 -2.79 -3.12 0.88
N PHE A 32 -2.50 -2.15 1.73
CA PHE A 32 -1.39 -2.24 2.67
C PHE A 32 -1.85 -1.86 4.07
N ARG A 33 -1.01 -2.16 5.05
CA ARG A 33 -1.26 -1.72 6.41
C ARG A 33 0.04 -1.32 7.11
N VAL A 34 -0.10 -0.40 8.05
CA VAL A 34 0.92 -0.09 9.05
C VAL A 34 0.36 -0.62 10.37
N LYS A 35 1.05 -1.56 10.98
CA LYS A 35 0.56 -2.19 12.20
C LYS A 35 1.48 -1.89 13.37
N ASN A 36 0.88 -1.44 14.47
CA ASN A 36 1.60 -1.29 15.74
C ASN A 36 1.50 -2.63 16.48
N THR A 37 2.62 -3.35 16.55
CA THR A 37 2.61 -4.67 17.18
C THR A 37 2.49 -4.59 18.69
N ALA A 38 2.69 -3.43 19.29
CA ALA A 38 2.56 -3.26 20.74
C ALA A 38 1.09 -3.31 21.18
N ASN A 39 0.16 -2.81 20.37
CA ASN A 39 -1.26 -2.78 20.74
C ASN A 39 -2.19 -3.36 19.68
N GLY A 40 -1.67 -3.76 18.54
CA GLY A 40 -2.47 -4.36 17.47
C GLY A 40 -3.22 -3.39 16.58
N MET A 41 -3.10 -2.09 16.82
CA MET A 41 -3.79 -1.10 15.98
C MET A 41 -3.19 -1.04 14.58
N VAL A 42 -4.04 -0.77 13.59
CA VAL A 42 -3.69 -0.84 12.18
C VAL A 42 -4.15 0.41 11.46
N LEU A 43 -3.30 0.93 10.58
CA LEU A 43 -3.69 1.90 9.56
C LEU A 43 -3.78 1.16 8.23
N LEU A 44 -4.95 1.17 7.62
CA LEU A 44 -5.19 0.47 6.35
C LEU A 44 -5.27 1.49 5.22
N GLY A 45 -4.67 1.18 4.10
CA GLY A 45 -4.75 2.02 2.93
C GLY A 45 -4.63 1.23 1.64
N SER A 46 -4.84 1.90 0.54
CA SER A 46 -4.70 1.30 -0.79
C SER A 46 -3.98 2.26 -1.71
N SER A 47 -3.39 1.72 -2.78
CA SER A 47 -2.65 2.54 -3.71
C SER A 47 -2.52 1.82 -5.05
N LEU A 48 -2.48 2.63 -6.12
CA LEU A 48 -2.15 2.11 -7.45
C LEU A 48 -0.67 1.75 -7.57
N ASN A 49 0.14 2.23 -6.64
CA ASN A 49 1.56 1.91 -6.57
C ASN A 49 1.93 1.80 -5.10
N LEU A 50 2.00 0.56 -4.59
CA LEU A 50 2.18 0.31 -3.17
C LEU A 50 3.52 0.81 -2.61
N GLU A 51 4.55 0.88 -3.43
CA GLU A 51 5.85 1.36 -2.95
C GLU A 51 5.79 2.80 -2.44
N GLY A 52 5.04 3.64 -3.14
CA GLY A 52 4.97 5.05 -2.82
C GLY A 52 4.49 5.31 -1.41
N PRO A 53 3.24 4.94 -1.09
CA PRO A 53 2.70 5.24 0.24
C PRO A 53 3.42 4.53 1.38
N LEU A 54 3.90 3.30 1.17
CA LEU A 54 4.63 2.62 2.23
C LEU A 54 5.89 3.40 2.60
N ASN A 55 6.64 3.85 1.60
CA ASN A 55 7.83 4.65 1.84
C ASN A 55 7.48 6.00 2.43
N LEU A 56 6.40 6.61 1.96
CA LEU A 56 5.99 7.92 2.45
C LEU A 56 5.54 7.87 3.90
N HIS A 57 4.74 6.89 4.28
CA HIS A 57 4.32 6.74 5.68
C HIS A 57 5.52 6.58 6.58
N LYS A 58 6.45 5.74 6.18
CA LYS A 58 7.65 5.50 6.97
C LYS A 58 8.47 6.77 7.12
N PHE A 59 8.61 7.52 6.03
CA PHE A 59 9.36 8.77 6.04
C PHE A 59 8.69 9.79 6.96
N MET A 60 7.38 9.98 6.81
CA MET A 60 6.66 10.96 7.61
C MET A 60 6.70 10.62 9.10
N LEU A 61 6.55 9.33 9.43
CA LEU A 61 6.64 8.91 10.82
C LEU A 61 8.03 9.14 11.38
N SER A 62 9.06 8.82 10.59
CA SER A 62 10.45 8.98 11.03
C SER A 62 10.83 10.44 11.26
N THR A 63 10.21 11.36 10.52
CA THR A 63 10.49 12.78 10.65
C THR A 63 9.55 13.51 11.60
N GLY A 64 8.55 12.81 12.14
CA GLY A 64 7.63 13.40 13.10
C GLY A 64 6.49 14.20 12.49
N HIS A 65 6.23 14.02 11.20
CA HIS A 65 5.28 14.87 10.47
C HIS A 65 4.14 14.09 9.84
N HIS A 66 3.77 12.94 10.40
CA HIS A 66 2.66 12.17 9.86
C HIS A 66 1.32 12.87 10.12
N ASP A 67 0.44 12.81 9.11
CA ASP A 67 -0.86 13.48 9.19
C ASP A 67 -1.77 12.86 10.23
N ASN A 68 -1.64 11.56 10.46
CA ASN A 68 -2.43 10.89 11.48
C ASN A 68 -1.76 11.09 12.83
N LYS A 69 -2.37 11.94 13.65
CA LYS A 69 -1.77 12.34 14.91
C LYS A 69 -1.62 11.19 15.90
N THR A 70 -2.62 10.32 15.95
CA THR A 70 -2.57 9.18 16.85
C THR A 70 -1.45 8.23 16.46
N LEU A 71 -1.32 7.94 15.19
CA LEU A 71 -0.28 7.06 14.70
C LEU A 71 1.11 7.65 14.98
N GLN A 72 1.28 8.94 14.72
CA GLN A 72 2.56 9.60 14.97
C GLN A 72 2.90 9.58 16.46
N GLN A 73 1.93 9.83 17.31
CA GLN A 73 2.14 9.83 18.74
C GLN A 73 2.57 8.46 19.23
N GLU A 74 1.92 7.41 18.74
CA GLU A 74 2.26 6.06 19.17
C GLU A 74 3.62 5.61 18.60
N TRP A 75 3.95 6.07 17.40
CA TRP A 75 5.28 5.83 16.86
C TRP A 75 6.35 6.41 17.78
N ASN A 76 6.12 7.64 18.25
CA ASN A 76 7.07 8.29 19.17
C ASN A 76 7.13 7.59 20.51
N GLU A 77 5.99 7.05 20.95
CA GLU A 77 5.89 6.43 22.27
C GLU A 77 6.46 5.02 22.29
N TYR A 78 6.08 4.20 21.32
CA TYR A 78 6.46 2.78 21.32
C TYR A 78 7.77 2.49 20.59
N GLY A 79 8.15 3.37 19.66
CA GLY A 79 9.36 3.19 18.89
C GLY A 79 9.13 2.55 17.54
N ALA A 80 10.01 2.87 16.62
CA ALA A 80 9.88 2.45 15.22
C ALA A 80 9.88 0.93 15.06
N ASP A 81 10.61 0.24 15.93
CA ASP A 81 10.75 -1.22 15.80
C ASP A 81 9.48 -1.99 16.14
N LYS A 82 8.48 -1.32 16.72
CA LYS A 82 7.20 -1.94 16.99
C LYS A 82 6.25 -1.90 15.80
N PHE A 83 6.59 -1.16 14.77
CA PHE A 83 5.70 -0.96 13.64
C PHE A 83 6.16 -1.76 12.44
N VAL A 84 5.20 -2.44 11.78
CA VAL A 84 5.48 -3.18 10.56
C VAL A 84 4.64 -2.61 9.42
N PHE A 85 5.25 -2.59 8.24
CA PHE A 85 4.65 -2.07 7.02
C PHE A 85 4.46 -3.24 6.08
N GLU A 86 3.21 -3.60 5.81
CA GLU A 86 2.91 -4.85 5.11
C GLU A 86 1.97 -4.62 3.95
N ILE A 87 2.20 -5.38 2.87
CA ILE A 87 1.24 -5.47 1.78
C ILE A 87 0.31 -6.62 2.12
N LEU A 88 -1.00 -6.32 2.17
CA LEU A 88 -1.99 -7.33 2.51
C LEU A 88 -2.46 -8.09 1.28
N GLU A 89 -2.68 -7.38 0.19
CA GLU A 89 -3.15 -8.02 -1.02
C GLU A 89 -2.85 -7.14 -2.23
N VAL A 90 -2.46 -7.77 -3.33
CA VAL A 90 -2.17 -7.10 -4.59
C VAL A 90 -3.30 -7.40 -5.57
N VAL A 91 -3.75 -6.36 -6.29
CA VAL A 91 -4.80 -6.53 -7.29
C VAL A 91 -4.26 -7.39 -8.43
N LYS A 92 -5.05 -8.40 -8.81
CA LYS A 92 -4.68 -9.26 -9.92
C LYS A 92 -5.19 -8.64 -11.22
N VAL A 93 -4.28 -8.16 -12.04
CA VAL A 93 -4.62 -7.54 -13.31
C VAL A 93 -4.99 -8.61 -14.32
N THR A 94 -6.09 -8.41 -15.04
CA THR A 94 -6.57 -9.33 -16.06
C THR A 94 -6.67 -8.64 -17.40
N THR A 95 -6.87 -9.45 -18.47
CA THR A 95 -7.06 -8.92 -19.81
C THR A 95 -8.53 -8.78 -20.17
N ASN A 96 -9.42 -9.02 -19.21
CA ASN A 96 -10.86 -8.85 -19.43
C ASN A 96 -11.15 -7.39 -19.79
N PRO A 97 -11.83 -7.13 -20.92
CA PRO A 97 -12.11 -5.74 -21.33
C PRO A 97 -12.96 -4.96 -20.32
N ASN A 98 -13.68 -5.66 -19.45
CA ASN A 98 -14.47 -5.00 -18.41
C ASN A 98 -13.67 -4.74 -17.14
N PHE A 99 -12.41 -5.14 -17.09
CA PHE A 99 -11.57 -4.93 -15.93
C PHE A 99 -11.27 -3.44 -15.74
N ASN A 100 -11.48 -2.96 -14.52
CA ASN A 100 -11.15 -1.58 -14.15
C ASN A 100 -10.33 -1.63 -12.86
N LEU A 101 -9.07 -1.22 -12.96
CA LEU A 101 -8.14 -1.32 -11.84
C LEU A 101 -8.60 -0.50 -10.65
N ASN A 102 -9.11 0.72 -10.88
CA ASN A 102 -9.58 1.56 -9.78
C ASN A 102 -10.76 0.93 -9.05
N ASP A 103 -11.70 0.35 -9.79
CA ASP A 103 -12.86 -0.29 -9.19
C ASP A 103 -12.45 -1.51 -8.39
N GLU A 104 -11.53 -2.30 -8.92
CA GLU A 104 -11.05 -3.49 -8.21
C GLU A 104 -10.32 -3.10 -6.94
N LEU A 105 -9.52 -2.05 -7.00
CA LEU A 105 -8.79 -1.57 -5.84
C LEU A 105 -9.74 -1.06 -4.76
N THR A 106 -10.75 -0.31 -5.16
CA THR A 106 -11.76 0.19 -4.24
C THR A 106 -12.49 -0.96 -3.54
N LEU A 107 -12.88 -1.97 -4.32
CA LEU A 107 -13.56 -3.13 -3.77
C LEU A 107 -12.67 -3.88 -2.79
N LEU A 108 -11.42 -4.06 -3.16
CA LEU A 108 -10.47 -4.77 -2.32
C LEU A 108 -10.25 -4.05 -0.99
N GLU A 109 -10.14 -2.72 -1.05
CA GLU A 109 -10.00 -1.93 0.17
C GLU A 109 -11.23 -2.06 1.06
N GLN A 110 -12.42 -2.04 0.48
CA GLN A 110 -13.65 -2.21 1.24
C GLN A 110 -13.70 -3.56 1.95
N ILE A 111 -13.28 -4.60 1.24
CA ILE A 111 -13.25 -5.95 1.83
C ILE A 111 -12.33 -5.97 3.05
N TRP A 112 -11.16 -5.38 2.93
CA TRP A 112 -10.20 -5.36 4.04
C TRP A 112 -10.63 -4.45 5.17
N LEU A 113 -11.29 -3.32 4.85
CA LEU A 113 -11.85 -2.46 5.90
C LEU A 113 -12.88 -3.21 6.73
N GLU A 114 -13.74 -3.99 6.08
CA GLU A 114 -14.73 -4.78 6.81
C GLU A 114 -14.08 -5.89 7.63
N LYS A 115 -13.03 -6.48 7.09
CA LYS A 115 -12.34 -7.56 7.78
C LYS A 115 -11.63 -7.09 9.02
N LEU A 116 -10.91 -5.98 8.93
CA LEU A 116 -10.03 -5.53 10.01
C LEU A 116 -10.69 -4.52 10.93
N GLN A 117 -11.68 -3.78 10.43
CA GLN A 117 -12.36 -2.74 11.22
C GLN A 117 -11.35 -1.83 11.93
N PRO A 118 -10.43 -1.18 11.18
CA PRO A 118 -9.32 -0.44 11.81
C PRO A 118 -9.74 0.93 12.30
N PHE A 119 -10.78 0.96 13.12
CA PHE A 119 -11.41 2.19 13.61
C PHE A 119 -11.42 2.21 15.13
N GLY A 120 -11.42 3.41 15.69
CA GLY A 120 -11.49 3.56 17.13
C GLY A 120 -10.29 2.92 17.83
N GLN A 121 -10.57 1.98 18.72
CA GLN A 121 -9.51 1.31 19.48
C GLN A 121 -8.79 0.24 18.67
N ARG A 122 -9.30 -0.10 17.49
CA ARG A 122 -8.73 -1.16 16.68
C ARG A 122 -7.81 -0.64 15.58
N GLY A 123 -7.81 0.67 15.32
CA GLY A 123 -7.00 1.18 14.25
C GLY A 123 -6.97 2.68 14.18
N TYR A 124 -6.22 3.15 13.21
CA TYR A 124 -5.95 4.57 13.03
C TYR A 124 -6.81 5.21 11.95
N ASN A 125 -7.61 4.41 11.24
CA ASN A 125 -8.44 4.94 10.16
C ASN A 125 -9.61 5.74 10.71
N ALA A 126 -9.99 6.79 10.00
CA ALA A 126 -11.19 7.55 10.34
C ALA A 126 -12.42 6.73 9.91
N ASP A 127 -13.40 6.65 10.80
CA ASP A 127 -14.66 5.97 10.48
C ASP A 127 -15.59 6.98 9.84
N ALA A 128 -15.84 6.82 8.54
CA ALA A 128 -16.67 7.77 7.79
C ALA A 128 -18.09 7.86 8.37
N ARG A 129 -18.58 6.78 8.97
CA ARG A 129 -19.92 6.79 9.57
C ARG A 129 -19.97 7.73 10.77
N ILE A 130 -18.88 7.75 11.56
CA ILE A 130 -18.80 8.63 12.71
C ILE A 130 -18.72 10.09 12.27
N ARG A 131 -17.94 10.35 11.21
CA ARG A 131 -17.76 11.72 10.74
C ARG A 131 -19.03 12.31 10.14
N GLN A 132 -19.92 11.46 9.64
CA GLN A 132 -21.18 11.91 9.06
C GLN A 132 -22.24 12.18 10.11
N ALA A 133 -22.03 11.69 11.30
CA ALA A 133 -22.96 11.95 12.40
C ALA A 133 -22.72 13.32 12.98
#